data_150ed210b09a346c4f4f49a5ff3e57f7
#
_entry.id   150ed210b09a346c4f4f49a5ff3e57f7
#
_cell.length_a   1.000
_cell.length_b   1.000
_cell.length_c   1.000
_cell.angle_alpha   90.00
_cell.angle_beta   90.00
_cell.angle_gamma   90.00
#
_symmetry.space_group_name_H-M   'P 1'
#
loop_
_entity.id
_entity.type
_entity.pdbx_description
1 polymer ?
#
loop_
_entity_poly.entity_id
_entity_poly.type
_entity_poly.pdbx_seq_one_letter_code
_entity_poly.pdbx_strand_id
1 'polypeptide(L)'
;LMQADQTLTAADVTGEVSLLNVWATWCPSCVAEHGELTRIFETTGLRIIGVNYNDDSAAARTWLKRWGDPYAFHIVDETGTLAIDLGVYGAPETFVVVADGIIRYRHFGVVTQKVFEETLAPLIQDLKDAS
;
A
#
# COMPACT_ATOMS: atom_id res chain seq x y z
N LEU A 1 -10.71 6.46 0.71
CA LEU A 1 -11.82 6.20 -0.20
C LEU A 1 -11.39 5.49 -1.46
N MET A 2 -12.15 4.49 -1.86
CA MET A 2 -11.92 3.78 -3.11
C MET A 2 -12.22 4.71 -4.29
N GLN A 3 -11.31 4.75 -5.26
CA GLN A 3 -11.44 5.57 -6.47
C GLN A 3 -11.64 4.63 -7.66
N ALA A 4 -12.78 3.92 -7.66
CA ALA A 4 -13.03 2.77 -8.53
C ALA A 4 -12.90 3.07 -10.03
N ASP A 5 -13.29 4.27 -10.46
CA ASP A 5 -13.32 4.63 -11.88
C ASP A 5 -12.20 5.57 -12.29
N GLN A 6 -11.24 5.76 -11.41
CA GLN A 6 -10.16 6.72 -11.65
C GLN A 6 -8.87 6.00 -12.04
N THR A 7 -8.29 6.43 -13.16
CA THR A 7 -6.94 6.00 -13.55
C THR A 7 -5.94 6.92 -12.89
N LEU A 8 -5.07 6.36 -12.05
CA LEU A 8 -4.04 7.12 -11.39
C LEU A 8 -2.79 7.18 -12.26
N THR A 9 -2.15 8.34 -12.27
CA THR A 9 -0.91 8.58 -13.01
C THR A 9 0.28 8.54 -12.07
N ALA A 10 1.49 8.57 -12.63
CA ALA A 10 2.70 8.68 -11.81
C ALA A 10 2.65 9.91 -10.89
N ALA A 11 2.01 11.00 -11.31
CA ALA A 11 1.86 12.20 -10.49
C ALA A 11 1.08 11.96 -9.19
N ASP A 12 0.14 11.01 -9.19
CA ASP A 12 -0.66 10.71 -8.00
C ASP A 12 0.17 10.00 -6.91
N VAL A 13 1.23 9.32 -7.29
CA VAL A 13 2.11 8.60 -6.35
C VAL A 13 3.39 9.36 -6.04
N THR A 14 3.57 10.56 -6.61
CA THR A 14 4.72 11.41 -6.35
C THR A 14 4.45 12.42 -5.23
N GLY A 15 5.44 13.22 -4.89
CA GLY A 15 5.33 14.33 -3.96
C GLY A 15 5.88 14.05 -2.57
N GLU A 16 5.85 12.83 -2.10
CA GLU A 16 6.40 12.44 -0.80
C GLU A 16 6.73 10.95 -0.77
N VAL A 17 7.58 10.54 0.15
CA VAL A 17 7.87 9.13 0.38
C VAL A 17 6.59 8.44 0.87
N SER A 18 6.25 7.33 0.26
CA SER A 18 5.00 6.61 0.55
C SER A 18 5.21 5.11 0.58
N LEU A 19 4.27 4.41 1.22
CA LEU A 19 4.13 2.98 1.04
C LEU A 19 3.05 2.72 -0.02
N LEU A 20 3.30 1.76 -0.89
CA LEU A 20 2.32 1.26 -1.84
C LEU A 20 2.04 -0.19 -1.43
N ASN A 21 0.83 -0.46 -0.97
CA ASN A 21 0.46 -1.76 -0.42
C ASN A 21 -0.55 -2.47 -1.32
N VAL A 22 -0.16 -3.63 -1.81
CA VAL A 22 -1.04 -4.48 -2.63
C VAL A 22 -1.80 -5.41 -1.70
N TRP A 23 -3.14 -5.34 -1.75
CA TRP A 23 -4.02 -6.06 -0.85
C TRP A 23 -5.28 -6.56 -1.57
N ALA A 24 -6.00 -7.49 -0.93
CA ALA A 24 -7.27 -7.98 -1.44
C ALA A 24 -8.13 -8.52 -0.29
N THR A 25 -9.45 -8.54 -0.47
CA THR A 25 -10.37 -9.08 0.54
C THR A 25 -10.24 -10.60 0.66
N TRP A 26 -9.85 -11.27 -0.43
CA TRP A 26 -9.65 -12.72 -0.44
C TRP A 26 -8.32 -13.16 0.18
N CYS A 27 -7.53 -12.23 0.66
CA CYS A 27 -6.19 -12.48 1.20
C CYS A 27 -6.23 -12.50 2.73
N PRO A 28 -6.16 -13.67 3.40
CA PRO A 28 -6.19 -13.72 4.87
C PRO A 28 -5.02 -12.98 5.53
N SER A 29 -3.85 -13.04 4.92
CA SER A 29 -2.65 -12.34 5.43
C SER A 29 -2.81 -10.82 5.40
N CYS A 30 -3.63 -10.30 4.47
CA CYS A 30 -3.92 -8.88 4.41
C CYS A 30 -4.73 -8.41 5.62
N VAL A 31 -5.61 -9.27 6.15
CA VAL A 31 -6.34 -8.99 7.39
C VAL A 31 -5.36 -8.85 8.55
N ALA A 32 -4.41 -9.78 8.66
CA ALA A 32 -3.41 -9.75 9.71
C ALA A 32 -2.51 -8.50 9.64
N GLU A 33 -2.22 -8.04 8.42
CA GLU A 33 -1.37 -6.86 8.18
C GLU A 33 -2.09 -5.55 8.45
N HIS A 34 -3.40 -5.52 8.29
CA HIS A 34 -4.16 -4.27 8.27
C HIS A 34 -4.04 -3.46 9.56
N GLY A 35 -4.00 -4.12 10.69
CA GLY A 35 -3.80 -3.47 11.98
C GLY A 35 -2.46 -2.75 12.07
N GLU A 36 -1.42 -3.33 11.50
CA GLU A 36 -0.09 -2.70 11.47
C GLU A 36 -0.07 -1.50 10.53
N LEU A 37 -0.69 -1.59 9.36
CA LEU A 37 -0.79 -0.45 8.45
C LEU A 37 -1.54 0.71 9.11
N THR A 38 -2.61 0.43 9.83
CA THR A 38 -3.36 1.44 10.59
C THR A 38 -2.47 2.07 11.65
N ARG A 39 -1.72 1.28 12.40
CA ARG A 39 -0.79 1.78 13.42
C ARG A 39 0.28 2.68 12.79
N ILE A 40 0.84 2.28 11.66
CA ILE A 40 1.85 3.07 10.94
C ILE A 40 1.26 4.43 10.56
N PHE A 41 0.08 4.44 9.96
CA PHE A 41 -0.57 5.67 9.57
C PHE A 41 -0.84 6.57 10.78
N GLU A 42 -1.41 6.01 11.86
CA GLU A 42 -1.79 6.78 13.03
C GLU A 42 -0.59 7.33 13.80
N THR A 43 0.53 6.59 13.83
CA THR A 43 1.71 7.01 14.61
C THR A 43 2.69 7.87 13.82
N THR A 44 2.77 7.71 12.51
CA THR A 44 3.79 8.39 11.69
C THR A 44 3.21 9.40 10.69
N GLY A 45 1.93 9.30 10.36
CA GLY A 45 1.32 10.08 9.29
C GLY A 45 1.84 9.73 7.89
N LEU A 46 2.56 8.62 7.76
CA LEU A 46 3.11 8.17 6.48
C LEU A 46 1.98 7.91 5.48
N ARG A 47 2.13 8.45 4.27
CA ARG A 47 1.14 8.20 3.22
C ARG A 47 1.21 6.74 2.77
N ILE A 48 0.07 6.04 2.85
CA ILE A 48 -0.07 4.66 2.39
C ILE A 48 -1.07 4.65 1.24
N ILE A 49 -0.65 4.13 0.10
CA ILE A 49 -1.49 4.01 -1.09
C ILE A 49 -1.88 2.54 -1.21
N GLY A 50 -3.18 2.25 -1.32
CA GLY A 50 -3.67 0.90 -1.48
C GLY A 50 -3.84 0.52 -2.94
N VAL A 51 -3.33 -0.62 -3.34
CA VAL A 51 -3.63 -1.24 -4.63
C VAL A 51 -4.52 -2.44 -4.35
N ASN A 52 -5.81 -2.31 -4.66
CA ASN A 52 -6.76 -3.40 -4.47
C ASN A 52 -6.65 -4.35 -5.66
N TYR A 53 -6.02 -5.48 -5.42
CA TYR A 53 -5.55 -6.40 -6.45
C TYR A 53 -6.57 -7.49 -6.76
N ASN A 54 -7.00 -7.54 -8.02
CA ASN A 54 -7.83 -8.62 -8.56
C ASN A 54 -9.00 -8.99 -7.62
N ASP A 55 -9.80 -7.99 -7.26
CA ASP A 55 -10.82 -8.11 -6.25
C ASP A 55 -12.13 -7.47 -6.69
N ASP A 56 -13.19 -7.76 -5.96
CA ASP A 56 -14.49 -7.12 -6.17
C ASP A 56 -14.53 -5.78 -5.42
N SER A 57 -14.81 -4.70 -6.16
CA SER A 57 -14.81 -3.35 -5.58
C SER A 57 -15.84 -3.17 -4.47
N ALA A 58 -17.02 -3.79 -4.60
CA ALA A 58 -18.04 -3.70 -3.55
C ALA A 58 -17.60 -4.42 -2.28
N ALA A 59 -16.98 -5.61 -2.43
CA ALA A 59 -16.42 -6.34 -1.30
C ALA A 59 -15.29 -5.55 -0.63
N ALA A 60 -14.44 -4.91 -1.42
CA ALA A 60 -13.35 -4.09 -0.91
C ALA A 60 -13.87 -2.90 -0.09
N ARG A 61 -14.89 -2.20 -0.57
CA ARG A 61 -15.51 -1.09 0.17
C ARG A 61 -16.10 -1.55 1.50
N THR A 62 -16.80 -2.67 1.50
CA THR A 62 -17.40 -3.25 2.70
C THR A 62 -16.30 -3.63 3.70
N TRP A 63 -15.23 -4.23 3.22
CA TRP A 63 -14.09 -4.62 4.03
C TRP A 63 -13.43 -3.42 4.72
N LEU A 64 -13.21 -2.33 3.96
CA LEU A 64 -12.63 -1.10 4.50
C LEU A 64 -13.53 -0.43 5.54
N LYS A 65 -14.85 -0.46 5.33
CA LYS A 65 -15.81 0.04 6.33
C LYS A 65 -15.72 -0.74 7.63
N ARG A 66 -15.54 -2.04 7.54
CA ARG A 66 -15.50 -2.92 8.70
C ARG A 66 -14.19 -2.79 9.48
N TRP A 67 -13.07 -2.74 8.76
CA TRP A 67 -11.74 -2.82 9.37
C TRP A 67 -11.01 -1.48 9.45
N GLY A 68 -11.54 -0.45 8.83
CA GLY A 68 -10.92 0.87 8.73
C GLY A 68 -10.14 1.06 7.44
N ASP A 69 -9.87 2.31 7.10
CA ASP A 69 -9.19 2.68 5.86
C ASP A 69 -7.96 3.56 6.17
N PRO A 70 -6.77 2.95 6.33
CA PRO A 70 -5.55 3.71 6.59
C PRO A 70 -4.94 4.32 5.32
N TYR A 71 -5.53 4.06 4.15
CA TYR A 71 -4.98 4.48 2.87
C TYR A 71 -5.37 5.91 2.54
N ALA A 72 -4.41 6.67 2.01
CA ALA A 72 -4.67 8.02 1.51
C ALA A 72 -5.62 7.98 0.31
N PHE A 73 -5.42 7.01 -0.57
CA PHE A 73 -6.30 6.71 -1.70
C PHE A 73 -6.04 5.29 -2.19
N HIS A 74 -6.92 4.82 -3.08
CA HIS A 74 -6.87 3.47 -3.61
C HIS A 74 -6.74 3.47 -5.12
N ILE A 75 -5.94 2.53 -5.62
CA ILE A 75 -5.91 2.16 -7.03
C ILE A 75 -6.70 0.87 -7.14
N VAL A 76 -7.73 0.86 -7.99
CA VAL A 76 -8.54 -0.34 -8.21
C VAL A 76 -7.96 -1.09 -9.40
N ASP A 77 -7.38 -2.26 -9.13
CA ASP A 77 -6.74 -3.11 -10.14
C ASP A 77 -7.56 -4.39 -10.33
N GLU A 78 -8.76 -4.26 -10.90
CA GLU A 78 -9.71 -5.36 -11.00
C GLU A 78 -9.18 -6.57 -11.75
N THR A 79 -8.40 -6.33 -12.81
CA THR A 79 -7.87 -7.40 -13.66
C THR A 79 -6.49 -7.90 -13.23
N GLY A 80 -5.84 -7.20 -12.30
CA GLY A 80 -4.49 -7.52 -11.88
C GLY A 80 -3.40 -7.03 -12.83
N THR A 81 -3.74 -6.20 -13.81
CA THR A 81 -2.79 -5.71 -14.81
C THR A 81 -1.68 -4.85 -14.19
N LEU A 82 -2.03 -3.95 -13.28
CA LEU A 82 -1.05 -3.13 -12.59
C LEU A 82 -0.11 -3.98 -11.74
N ALA A 83 -0.67 -4.96 -11.04
CA ALA A 83 0.13 -5.87 -10.22
C ALA A 83 1.14 -6.65 -11.09
N ILE A 84 0.72 -7.09 -12.28
CA ILE A 84 1.62 -7.76 -13.23
C ILE A 84 2.76 -6.81 -13.63
N ASP A 85 2.44 -5.57 -13.96
CA ASP A 85 3.43 -4.57 -14.35
C ASP A 85 4.42 -4.28 -13.21
N LEU A 86 3.97 -4.36 -11.96
CA LEU A 86 4.81 -4.21 -10.78
C LEU A 86 5.58 -5.48 -10.43
N GLY A 87 5.34 -6.58 -11.14
CA GLY A 87 5.95 -7.88 -10.85
C GLY A 87 5.36 -8.58 -9.64
N VAL A 88 4.12 -8.25 -9.28
CA VAL A 88 3.43 -8.85 -8.13
C VAL A 88 2.77 -10.15 -8.57
N TYR A 89 2.96 -11.19 -7.77
CA TYR A 89 2.36 -12.50 -8.01
C TYR A 89 1.25 -12.85 -7.01
N GLY A 90 1.02 -11.98 -6.03
CA GLY A 90 0.00 -12.21 -5.00
C GLY A 90 -0.07 -11.07 -4.03
N ALA A 91 -0.79 -11.26 -2.93
CA ALA A 91 -0.93 -10.27 -1.86
C ALA A 91 -0.62 -10.93 -0.51
N PRO A 92 -0.14 -10.20 0.48
CA PRO A 92 0.22 -8.78 0.41
C PRO A 92 1.65 -8.56 -0.09
N GLU A 93 1.88 -7.42 -0.73
CA GLU A 93 3.21 -6.92 -1.05
C GLU A 93 3.23 -5.43 -0.78
N THR A 94 4.37 -4.91 -0.34
CA THR A 94 4.49 -3.50 0.00
C THR A 94 5.76 -2.92 -0.61
N PHE A 95 5.61 -1.76 -1.26
CA PHE A 95 6.69 -1.04 -1.91
C PHE A 95 6.95 0.27 -1.18
N VAL A 96 8.22 0.66 -1.07
CA VAL A 96 8.60 2.01 -0.66
C VAL A 96 8.83 2.82 -1.92
N VAL A 97 8.06 3.89 -2.08
CA VAL A 97 8.10 4.77 -3.25
C VAL A 97 8.56 6.14 -2.80
N VAL A 98 9.60 6.68 -3.47
CA VAL A 98 10.12 8.01 -3.15
C VAL A 98 9.32 9.11 -3.85
N ALA A 99 9.60 10.37 -3.49
CA ALA A 99 8.83 11.51 -3.95
C ALA A 99 8.77 11.68 -5.47
N ASP A 100 9.76 11.20 -6.21
CA ASP A 100 9.76 11.23 -7.67
C ASP A 100 9.08 10.02 -8.32
N GLY A 101 8.44 9.16 -7.51
CA GLY A 101 7.67 8.02 -8.02
C GLY A 101 8.48 6.75 -8.27
N ILE A 102 9.74 6.74 -7.89
CA ILE A 102 10.61 5.58 -8.08
C ILE A 102 10.48 4.61 -6.90
N ILE A 103 10.33 3.32 -7.20
CA ILE A 103 10.32 2.27 -6.19
C ILE A 103 11.74 2.02 -5.70
N ARG A 104 11.94 2.10 -4.39
CA ARG A 104 13.26 1.91 -3.77
C ARG A 104 13.37 0.62 -2.97
N TYR A 105 12.27 0.02 -2.59
CA TYR A 105 12.30 -1.21 -1.80
C TYR A 105 11.01 -1.99 -1.99
N ARG A 106 11.08 -3.29 -1.85
CA ARG A 106 9.95 -4.19 -1.99
C ARG A 106 9.99 -5.22 -0.87
N HIS A 107 8.90 -5.32 -0.13
CA HIS A 107 8.72 -6.33 0.89
C HIS A 107 7.65 -7.32 0.46
N PHE A 108 8.00 -8.60 0.41
CA PHE A 108 7.05 -9.67 0.11
C PHE A 108 6.41 -10.14 1.41
N GLY A 109 5.09 -10.32 1.40
CA GLY A 109 4.36 -10.82 2.55
C GLY A 109 3.96 -9.73 3.54
N VAL A 110 3.56 -10.16 4.73
CA VAL A 110 2.99 -9.28 5.76
C VAL A 110 4.02 -8.30 6.30
N VAL A 111 3.66 -7.02 6.36
CA VAL A 111 4.42 -6.03 7.11
C VAL A 111 4.01 -6.17 8.57
N THR A 112 4.91 -6.72 9.38
CA THR A 112 4.75 -6.79 10.83
C THR A 112 5.32 -5.54 11.48
N GLN A 113 5.05 -5.33 12.76
CA GLN A 113 5.66 -4.22 13.50
C GLN A 113 7.19 -4.31 13.45
N LYS A 114 7.73 -5.52 13.59
CA LYS A 114 9.17 -5.76 13.50
C LYS A 114 9.74 -5.37 12.14
N VAL A 115 9.10 -5.80 11.05
CA VAL A 115 9.53 -5.45 9.69
C VAL A 115 9.51 -3.93 9.51
N PHE A 116 8.45 -3.28 9.97
CA PHE A 116 8.37 -1.84 9.84
C PHE A 116 9.48 -1.14 10.64
N GLU A 117 9.61 -1.46 11.92
CA GLU A 117 10.55 -0.77 12.80
C GLU A 117 12.02 -1.05 12.45
N GLU A 118 12.34 -2.28 12.04
CA GLU A 118 13.74 -2.67 11.80
C GLU A 118 14.19 -2.46 10.36
N THR A 119 13.28 -2.47 9.40
CA THR A 119 13.64 -2.40 7.97
C THR A 119 13.05 -1.17 7.28
N LEU A 120 11.73 -0.99 7.34
CA LEU A 120 11.07 0.05 6.54
C LEU A 120 11.26 1.45 7.12
N ALA A 121 11.07 1.62 8.42
CA ALA A 121 11.16 2.95 9.04
C ALA A 121 12.55 3.58 8.90
N PRO A 122 13.67 2.85 9.15
CA PRO A 122 14.99 3.41 8.92
C PRO A 122 15.23 3.78 7.46
N LEU A 123 14.82 2.93 6.52
CA LEU A 123 14.96 3.21 5.10
C LEU A 123 14.15 4.44 4.69
N ILE A 124 12.91 4.54 5.14
CA ILE A 124 12.04 5.68 4.84
C ILE A 124 12.66 6.97 5.38
N GLN A 125 13.21 6.94 6.58
CA GLN A 125 13.86 8.11 7.16
C GLN A 125 15.07 8.54 6.33
N ASP A 126 15.90 7.58 5.91
CA ASP A 126 17.05 7.87 5.05
C ASP A 126 16.62 8.48 3.72
N LEU A 127 15.55 7.95 3.12
CA LEU A 127 15.04 8.47 1.85
C LEU A 127 14.45 9.88 2.00
N LYS A 128 13.80 10.18 3.12
CA LYS A 128 13.30 11.52 3.42
C LYS A 128 14.44 12.51 3.61
N ASP A 129 15.50 12.08 4.30
CA ASP A 129 16.66 12.94 4.57
C ASP A 129 17.46 13.24 3.30
N ALA A 130 17.40 12.34 2.32
CA ALA A 130 18.11 12.48 1.06
C ALA A 130 17.38 13.37 0.03
N SER A 131 16.13 13.72 0.29
CA SER A 131 15.31 14.49 -0.66
C SER A 131 15.41 16.00 -0.46
#